data_f0d6c3fb141136e84075b6eee2141703
#
_entry.id   f0d6c3fb141136e84075b6eee2141703
#
_cell.length_a   1.000
_cell.length_b   1.000
_cell.length_c   1.000
_cell.angle_alpha   90.00
_cell.angle_beta   90.00
_cell.angle_gamma   90.00
#
_symmetry.space_group_name_H-M   'P 1'
#
loop_
_entity.id
_entity.type
_entity.pdbx_description
1 polymer ?
#
loop_
_entity_poly.entity_id
_entity_poly.type
_entity_poly.pdbx_seq_one_letter_code
_entity_poly.pdbx_strand_id
1 'polypeptide(L)'
;MCIRDSTARSRNDQVLVALQLYIKTELTLVKNEVIILFDLLLNLAEKHKNEFLPGYTHMQVAMPSSFGLWFSAYAESLIDDVSFLNTAQKLADQNPLGSAAGFGSSFPIDREMTTKDLGFETLKYNVVAAQMGRGKIEKATATSIAMLSGTLAKLSMDICLYMGQDFNFIQFPEELTTGSSIMPHKKNPDVFELI
;
A
#
# COMPACT_ATOMS: atom_id res chain seq x y z
N MET A 1 -26.25 -29.80 -0.36
CA MET A 1 -24.83 -29.61 -0.72
C MET A 1 -24.43 -30.73 -1.65
N CYS A 2 -24.02 -30.40 -2.88
CA CYS A 2 -23.70 -31.41 -3.88
C CYS A 2 -22.33 -32.01 -3.58
N ILE A 3 -22.23 -33.30 -3.28
CA ILE A 3 -20.95 -34.01 -3.02
C ILE A 3 -19.98 -33.80 -4.18
N ARG A 4 -20.50 -33.68 -5.40
CA ARG A 4 -19.72 -33.51 -6.62
C ARG A 4 -18.90 -32.22 -6.68
N ASP A 5 -19.41 -31.12 -6.07
CA ASP A 5 -18.78 -29.80 -6.12
C ASP A 5 -17.79 -29.57 -4.98
N SER A 6 -17.82 -30.42 -3.96
CA SER A 6 -17.05 -30.23 -2.72
C SER A 6 -16.11 -31.42 -2.40
N THR A 7 -15.95 -32.36 -3.34
CA THR A 7 -15.07 -33.53 -3.16
C THR A 7 -13.64 -33.09 -2.94
N ALA A 8 -12.97 -33.66 -1.96
CA ALA A 8 -11.58 -33.42 -1.58
C ALA A 8 -11.25 -31.96 -1.18
N ARG A 9 -12.26 -31.16 -0.85
CA ARG A 9 -12.09 -29.76 -0.48
C ARG A 9 -12.67 -29.46 0.89
N SER A 10 -12.11 -28.46 1.55
CA SER A 10 -12.63 -27.90 2.79
C SER A 10 -12.99 -26.43 2.59
N ARG A 11 -13.96 -25.92 3.32
CA ARG A 11 -14.20 -24.48 3.40
C ARG A 11 -12.94 -23.72 3.82
N ASN A 12 -12.06 -24.34 4.62
CA ASN A 12 -10.85 -23.70 5.13
C ASN A 12 -9.87 -23.36 4.01
N ASP A 13 -9.52 -24.29 3.13
CA ASP A 13 -8.59 -24.03 2.01
C ASP A 13 -9.24 -23.21 0.89
N GLN A 14 -10.56 -23.33 0.70
CA GLN A 14 -11.29 -22.48 -0.24
C GLN A 14 -11.29 -21.00 0.18
N VAL A 15 -11.49 -20.71 1.47
CA VAL A 15 -11.42 -19.34 1.98
C VAL A 15 -9.99 -18.78 1.89
N LEU A 16 -8.98 -19.60 2.19
CA LEU A 16 -7.58 -19.18 2.08
C LEU A 16 -7.22 -18.80 0.65
N VAL A 17 -7.55 -19.64 -0.33
CA VAL A 17 -7.20 -19.35 -1.73
C VAL A 17 -7.92 -18.10 -2.22
N ALA A 18 -9.21 -17.94 -1.87
CA ALA A 18 -9.96 -16.74 -2.26
C ALA A 18 -9.34 -15.46 -1.67
N LEU A 19 -8.97 -15.50 -0.38
CA LEU A 19 -8.33 -14.36 0.29
C LEU A 19 -6.96 -14.04 -0.31
N GLN A 20 -6.16 -15.05 -0.62
CA GLN A 20 -4.83 -14.83 -1.20
C GLN A 20 -4.90 -14.26 -2.62
N LEU A 21 -5.83 -14.74 -3.45
CA LEU A 21 -6.09 -14.17 -4.77
C LEU A 21 -6.54 -12.71 -4.67
N TYR A 22 -7.45 -12.41 -3.75
CA TYR A 22 -7.89 -11.05 -3.48
C TYR A 22 -6.72 -10.15 -3.08
N ILE A 23 -5.95 -10.54 -2.07
CA ILE A 23 -4.79 -9.76 -1.59
C ILE A 23 -3.78 -9.53 -2.73
N LYS A 24 -3.48 -10.56 -3.52
CA LYS A 24 -2.57 -10.47 -4.66
C LYS A 24 -3.04 -9.43 -5.67
N THR A 25 -4.34 -9.41 -5.98
CA THR A 25 -4.94 -8.46 -6.91
C THR A 25 -4.91 -7.04 -6.35
N GLU A 26 -5.38 -6.84 -5.12
CA GLU A 26 -5.45 -5.52 -4.49
C GLU A 26 -4.07 -4.89 -4.28
N LEU A 27 -3.08 -5.68 -3.85
CA LEU A 27 -1.71 -5.17 -3.71
C LEU A 27 -1.10 -4.76 -5.06
N THR A 28 -1.51 -5.39 -6.15
CA THR A 28 -1.11 -4.96 -7.50
C THR A 28 -1.70 -3.60 -7.83
N LEU A 29 -2.98 -3.37 -7.53
CA LEU A 29 -3.63 -2.07 -7.74
C LEU A 29 -2.97 -0.98 -6.89
N VAL A 30 -2.77 -1.24 -5.60
CA VAL A 30 -2.08 -0.29 -4.70
C VAL A 30 -0.68 0.07 -5.24
N LYS A 31 0.10 -0.90 -5.68
CA LYS A 31 1.43 -0.64 -6.25
C LYS A 31 1.39 0.24 -7.50
N ASN A 32 0.39 0.03 -8.36
CA ASN A 32 0.23 0.86 -9.56
C ASN A 32 -0.05 2.32 -9.18
N GLU A 33 -0.89 2.57 -8.18
CA GLU A 33 -1.16 3.93 -7.68
C GLU A 33 0.09 4.56 -7.04
N VAL A 34 0.88 3.77 -6.32
CA VAL A 34 2.17 4.25 -5.76
C VAL A 34 3.15 4.63 -6.85
N ILE A 35 3.21 3.88 -7.96
CA ILE A 35 4.06 4.22 -9.13
C ILE A 35 3.61 5.54 -9.74
N ILE A 36 2.31 5.77 -9.90
CA ILE A 36 1.77 7.04 -10.41
C ILE A 36 2.17 8.20 -9.50
N LEU A 37 2.04 8.04 -8.19
CA LEU A 37 2.46 9.06 -7.22
C LEU A 37 3.97 9.29 -7.26
N PHE A 38 4.78 8.24 -7.36
CA PHE A 38 6.22 8.32 -7.50
C PHE A 38 6.63 9.17 -8.72
N ASP A 39 6.07 8.87 -9.88
CA ASP A 39 6.34 9.60 -11.12
C ASP A 39 5.91 11.06 -11.01
N LEU A 40 4.78 11.34 -10.38
CA LEU A 40 4.31 12.69 -10.10
C LEU A 40 5.31 13.46 -9.24
N LEU A 41 5.76 12.87 -8.12
CA LEU A 41 6.73 13.49 -7.21
C LEU A 41 8.06 13.75 -7.89
N LEU A 42 8.56 12.83 -8.73
CA LEU A 42 9.78 13.05 -9.52
C LEU A 42 9.63 14.19 -10.53
N ASN A 43 8.49 14.26 -11.21
CA ASN A 43 8.20 15.36 -12.14
C ASN A 43 8.13 16.72 -11.43
N LEU A 44 7.51 16.76 -10.25
CA LEU A 44 7.49 17.95 -9.40
C LEU A 44 8.89 18.30 -8.89
N ALA A 45 9.69 17.31 -8.51
CA ALA A 45 11.07 17.52 -8.07
C ALA A 45 11.92 18.14 -9.17
N GLU A 46 11.84 17.63 -10.39
CA GLU A 46 12.60 18.18 -11.54
C GLU A 46 12.12 19.59 -11.91
N LYS A 47 10.82 19.80 -11.93
CA LYS A 47 10.22 21.11 -12.25
C LYS A 47 10.63 22.20 -11.27
N HIS A 48 10.68 21.88 -9.96
CA HIS A 48 10.91 22.84 -8.88
C HIS A 48 12.29 22.70 -8.22
N LYS A 49 13.26 22.06 -8.89
CA LYS A 49 14.60 21.81 -8.33
C LYS A 49 15.40 23.06 -7.97
N ASN A 50 15.13 24.19 -8.65
CA ASN A 50 15.81 25.46 -8.43
C ASN A 50 15.02 26.42 -7.52
N GLU A 51 13.84 26.04 -7.06
CA GLU A 51 13.02 26.84 -6.16
C GLU A 51 13.44 26.57 -4.71
N PHE A 52 13.88 27.61 -4.03
CA PHE A 52 14.35 27.50 -2.64
C PHE A 52 13.20 27.14 -1.69
N LEU A 53 13.51 26.25 -0.77
CA LEU A 53 12.69 25.91 0.38
C LEU A 53 13.59 25.93 1.63
N PRO A 54 13.24 26.65 2.70
CA PRO A 54 14.01 26.55 3.94
C PRO A 54 13.96 25.14 4.52
N GLY A 55 15.13 24.55 4.79
CA GLY A 55 15.22 23.29 5.52
C GLY A 55 15.06 23.52 7.02
N TYR A 56 14.19 22.76 7.66
CA TYR A 56 13.90 22.85 9.09
C TYR A 56 14.43 21.64 9.86
N THR A 57 14.96 21.90 11.05
CA THR A 57 15.20 20.89 12.08
C THR A 57 14.67 21.41 13.41
N HIS A 58 14.00 20.57 14.18
CA HIS A 58 13.38 20.99 15.45
C HIS A 58 12.47 22.23 15.33
N MET A 59 11.75 22.35 14.23
CA MET A 59 10.91 23.52 13.90
C MET A 59 11.67 24.85 13.78
N GLN A 60 12.98 24.81 13.61
CA GLN A 60 13.85 25.97 13.41
C GLN A 60 14.47 25.92 12.00
N VAL A 61 14.59 27.08 11.37
CA VAL A 61 15.30 27.19 10.09
C VAL A 61 16.75 26.77 10.27
N ALA A 62 17.19 25.79 9.49
CA ALA A 62 18.50 25.19 9.62
C ALA A 62 19.39 25.46 8.41
N MET A 63 18.95 25.03 7.22
CA MET A 63 19.78 25.10 6.02
C MET A 63 18.98 25.48 4.77
N PRO A 64 19.60 26.05 3.73
CA PRO A 64 18.99 26.19 2.42
C PRO A 64 18.67 24.81 1.83
N SER A 65 17.49 24.66 1.26
CA SER A 65 17.01 23.47 0.58
C SER A 65 16.24 23.87 -0.68
N SER A 66 15.55 22.94 -1.31
CA SER A 66 14.69 23.20 -2.46
C SER A 66 13.44 22.31 -2.42
N PHE A 67 12.38 22.76 -3.11
CA PHE A 67 11.22 21.93 -3.36
C PHE A 67 11.56 20.62 -4.07
N GLY A 68 12.54 20.67 -5.00
CA GLY A 68 13.01 19.47 -5.68
C GLY A 68 13.57 18.43 -4.72
N LEU A 69 14.40 18.84 -3.74
CA LEU A 69 14.93 17.93 -2.73
C LEU A 69 13.81 17.38 -1.82
N TRP A 70 12.83 18.21 -1.47
CA TRP A 70 11.69 17.80 -0.64
C TRP A 70 10.81 16.77 -1.35
N PHE A 71 10.39 17.01 -2.60
CA PHE A 71 9.60 16.04 -3.36
C PHE A 71 10.34 14.73 -3.62
N SER A 72 11.63 14.80 -3.99
CA SER A 72 12.42 13.60 -4.26
C SER A 72 12.66 12.75 -3.01
N ALA A 73 12.69 13.32 -1.81
CA ALA A 73 12.79 12.57 -0.57
C ALA A 73 11.57 11.66 -0.34
N TYR A 74 10.37 12.14 -0.64
CA TYR A 74 9.16 11.32 -0.58
C TYR A 74 9.11 10.27 -1.69
N ALA A 75 9.55 10.63 -2.92
CA ALA A 75 9.67 9.65 -3.99
C ALA A 75 10.61 8.50 -3.61
N GLU A 76 11.77 8.80 -3.02
CA GLU A 76 12.72 7.78 -2.54
C GLU A 76 12.11 6.91 -1.42
N SER A 77 11.38 7.50 -0.48
CA SER A 77 10.69 6.76 0.58
C SER A 77 9.64 5.77 0.05
N LEU A 78 8.94 6.11 -1.05
CA LEU A 78 7.99 5.21 -1.69
C LEU A 78 8.66 3.95 -2.28
N ILE A 79 9.94 3.98 -2.64
CA ILE A 79 10.68 2.79 -3.11
C ILE A 79 10.76 1.74 -1.99
N ASP A 80 11.04 2.19 -0.77
CA ASP A 80 11.07 1.31 0.39
C ASP A 80 9.68 0.73 0.68
N ASP A 81 8.63 1.55 0.61
CA ASP A 81 7.25 1.09 0.81
C ASP A 81 6.84 0.04 -0.22
N VAL A 82 7.19 0.22 -1.50
CA VAL A 82 6.95 -0.79 -2.55
C VAL A 82 7.69 -2.09 -2.25
N SER A 83 8.86 -2.05 -1.64
CA SER A 83 9.60 -3.27 -1.25
C SER A 83 8.84 -4.08 -0.19
N PHE A 84 8.18 -3.42 0.76
CA PHE A 84 7.29 -4.08 1.72
C PHE A 84 6.04 -4.64 1.05
N LEU A 85 5.40 -3.89 0.14
CA LEU A 85 4.24 -4.37 -0.63
C LEU A 85 4.59 -5.60 -1.49
N ASN A 86 5.76 -5.60 -2.15
CA ASN A 86 6.24 -6.74 -2.92
C ASN A 86 6.47 -7.97 -2.05
N THR A 87 7.00 -7.80 -0.85
CA THR A 87 7.20 -8.89 0.10
C THR A 87 5.86 -9.49 0.55
N ALA A 88 4.88 -8.65 0.89
CA ALA A 88 3.53 -9.09 1.26
C ALA A 88 2.85 -9.85 0.10
N GLN A 89 2.96 -9.32 -1.12
CA GLN A 89 2.41 -9.96 -2.32
C GLN A 89 3.06 -11.32 -2.58
N LYS A 90 4.38 -11.44 -2.46
CA LYS A 90 5.10 -12.71 -2.61
C LYS A 90 4.66 -13.75 -1.57
N LEU A 91 4.36 -13.33 -0.35
CA LEU A 91 3.82 -14.23 0.68
C LEU A 91 2.41 -14.71 0.35
N ALA A 92 1.59 -13.87 -0.28
CA ALA A 92 0.25 -14.22 -0.73
C ALA A 92 0.25 -15.07 -2.01
N ASP A 93 1.32 -15.06 -2.80
CA ASP A 93 1.41 -15.73 -4.10
C ASP A 93 1.85 -17.21 -3.98
N GLN A 94 1.24 -17.93 -3.03
CA GLN A 94 1.52 -19.35 -2.75
C GLN A 94 0.19 -20.09 -2.60
N ASN A 95 -0.14 -20.98 -3.54
CA ASN A 95 -1.41 -21.71 -3.56
C ASN A 95 -1.60 -22.60 -2.32
N PRO A 96 -2.60 -22.35 -1.44
CA PRO A 96 -2.91 -23.19 -0.29
C PRO A 96 -3.90 -24.32 -0.62
N LEU A 97 -4.52 -24.29 -1.81
CA LEU A 97 -5.61 -25.20 -2.17
C LEU A 97 -5.14 -26.66 -2.16
N GLY A 98 -6.02 -27.54 -1.69
CA GLY A 98 -5.72 -28.95 -1.49
C GLY A 98 -5.11 -29.27 -0.12
N SER A 99 -4.88 -28.26 0.73
CA SER A 99 -4.53 -28.47 2.15
C SER A 99 -5.73 -28.98 2.99
N ALA A 100 -6.93 -28.92 2.44
CA ALA A 100 -8.19 -29.27 3.09
C ALA A 100 -8.35 -28.58 4.46
N ALA A 101 -8.65 -29.33 5.50
CA ALA A 101 -8.78 -28.79 6.85
C ALA A 101 -7.44 -28.70 7.62
N GLY A 102 -6.30 -28.95 6.95
CA GLY A 102 -4.96 -28.81 7.53
C GLY A 102 -4.04 -30.00 7.38
N PHE A 103 -4.54 -31.14 6.91
CA PHE A 103 -3.76 -32.37 6.76
C PHE A 103 -3.85 -32.97 5.36
N GLY A 104 -4.36 -32.20 4.41
CA GLY A 104 -4.52 -32.65 3.02
C GLY A 104 -5.71 -33.59 2.84
N SER A 105 -5.66 -34.36 1.76
CA SER A 105 -6.69 -35.32 1.37
C SER A 105 -6.04 -36.59 0.83
N SER A 106 -6.72 -37.73 1.04
CA SER A 106 -6.32 -39.01 0.41
C SER A 106 -6.79 -39.13 -1.05
N PHE A 107 -7.57 -38.19 -1.53
CA PHE A 107 -7.98 -38.14 -2.93
C PHE A 107 -6.77 -37.78 -3.83
N PRO A 108 -6.67 -38.33 -5.03
CA PRO A 108 -5.61 -38.02 -5.98
C PRO A 108 -5.87 -36.65 -6.64
N ILE A 109 -5.63 -35.58 -5.88
CA ILE A 109 -5.78 -34.20 -6.37
C ILE A 109 -4.46 -33.67 -6.89
N ASP A 110 -4.50 -32.98 -8.03
CA ASP A 110 -3.33 -32.31 -8.61
C ASP A 110 -3.25 -30.86 -8.12
N ARG A 111 -2.41 -30.62 -7.12
CA ARG A 111 -2.21 -29.30 -6.54
C ARG A 111 -1.33 -28.39 -7.41
N GLU A 112 -0.46 -28.96 -8.23
CA GLU A 112 0.38 -28.19 -9.16
C GLU A 112 -0.45 -27.66 -10.31
N MET A 113 -1.37 -28.46 -10.85
CA MET A 113 -2.34 -28.02 -11.85
C MET A 113 -3.17 -26.82 -11.32
N THR A 114 -3.74 -26.92 -10.13
CA THR A 114 -4.53 -25.83 -9.56
C THR A 114 -3.69 -24.59 -9.24
N THR A 115 -2.41 -24.74 -8.93
CA THR A 115 -1.48 -23.62 -8.73
C THR A 115 -1.31 -22.84 -10.03
N LYS A 116 -1.09 -23.55 -11.14
CA LYS A 116 -0.95 -22.97 -12.47
C LYS A 116 -2.25 -22.33 -12.96
N ASP A 117 -3.36 -23.03 -12.83
CA ASP A 117 -4.68 -22.54 -13.32
C ASP A 117 -5.16 -21.30 -12.57
N LEU A 118 -4.83 -21.17 -11.28
CA LEU A 118 -5.15 -20.02 -10.46
C LEU A 118 -4.10 -18.89 -10.56
N GLY A 119 -3.03 -19.10 -11.32
CA GLY A 119 -1.99 -18.10 -11.56
C GLY A 119 -1.14 -17.77 -10.34
N PHE A 120 -0.95 -18.71 -9.41
CA PHE A 120 0.01 -18.57 -8.32
C PHE A 120 1.43 -18.85 -8.81
N GLU A 121 2.40 -18.12 -8.24
CA GLU A 121 3.82 -18.33 -8.54
C GLU A 121 4.30 -19.69 -8.04
N THR A 122 3.80 -20.13 -6.87
CA THR A 122 4.22 -21.39 -6.26
C THR A 122 3.13 -22.04 -5.43
N LEU A 123 3.36 -23.29 -5.07
CA LEU A 123 2.52 -24.05 -4.17
C LEU A 123 2.96 -23.88 -2.72
N LYS A 124 2.03 -23.77 -1.80
CA LYS A 124 2.31 -23.99 -0.37
C LYS A 124 2.42 -25.49 -0.13
N TYR A 125 3.64 -26.03 -0.20
CA TYR A 125 3.88 -27.47 -0.24
C TYR A 125 3.33 -28.19 0.98
N ASN A 126 3.66 -27.74 2.16
CA ASN A 126 3.21 -28.38 3.41
C ASN A 126 1.76 -27.96 3.73
N VAL A 127 0.86 -28.95 3.74
CA VAL A 127 -0.58 -28.73 3.97
C VAL A 127 -0.90 -28.22 5.36
N VAL A 128 -0.09 -28.57 6.38
CA VAL A 128 -0.26 -28.03 7.74
C VAL A 128 0.20 -26.57 7.76
N ALA A 129 1.34 -26.24 7.17
CA ALA A 129 1.84 -24.88 7.07
C ALA A 129 0.89 -23.95 6.30
N ALA A 130 0.16 -24.48 5.30
CA ALA A 130 -0.85 -23.73 4.58
C ALA A 130 -1.96 -23.21 5.51
N GLN A 131 -2.44 -24.05 6.43
CA GLN A 131 -3.48 -23.67 7.39
C GLN A 131 -2.93 -22.86 8.59
N MET A 132 -1.73 -23.19 9.07
CA MET A 132 -1.04 -22.42 10.11
C MET A 132 -0.67 -21.00 9.65
N GLY A 133 -0.62 -20.76 8.35
CA GLY A 133 -0.33 -19.46 7.75
C GLY A 133 -1.44 -18.43 7.90
N ARG A 134 -2.62 -18.82 8.37
CA ARG A 134 -3.75 -17.89 8.64
C ARG A 134 -3.34 -16.76 9.58
N GLY A 135 -3.72 -15.54 9.23
CA GLY A 135 -3.33 -14.33 9.97
C GLY A 135 -1.93 -13.82 9.64
N LYS A 136 -1.02 -14.65 9.13
CA LYS A 136 0.34 -14.20 8.78
C LYS A 136 0.36 -13.33 7.52
N ILE A 137 -0.34 -13.78 6.47
CA ILE A 137 -0.42 -13.05 5.19
C ILE A 137 -1.20 -11.76 5.38
N GLU A 138 -2.32 -11.83 6.07
CA GLU A 138 -3.15 -10.67 6.39
C GLU A 138 -2.36 -9.64 7.22
N LYS A 139 -1.59 -10.10 8.20
CA LYS A 139 -0.72 -9.22 8.99
C LYS A 139 0.40 -8.60 8.15
N ALA A 140 1.05 -9.38 7.29
CA ALA A 140 2.08 -8.86 6.37
C ALA A 140 1.50 -7.79 5.45
N THR A 141 0.32 -8.03 4.89
CA THR A 141 -0.42 -7.07 4.06
C THR A 141 -0.76 -5.80 4.82
N ALA A 142 -1.37 -5.93 6.00
CA ALA A 142 -1.73 -4.77 6.82
C ALA A 142 -0.49 -3.95 7.25
N THR A 143 0.61 -4.63 7.57
CA THR A 143 1.88 -3.96 7.94
C THR A 143 2.46 -3.20 6.74
N SER A 144 2.46 -3.79 5.54
CA SER A 144 2.98 -3.11 4.35
C SER A 144 2.15 -1.87 3.96
N ILE A 145 0.82 -1.95 4.09
CA ILE A 145 -0.07 -0.80 3.88
C ILE A 145 0.16 0.27 4.96
N ALA A 146 0.36 -0.13 6.22
CA ALA A 146 0.64 0.81 7.31
C ALA A 146 1.97 1.57 7.11
N MET A 147 3.00 0.93 6.54
CA MET A 147 4.26 1.59 6.17
C MET A 147 4.01 2.68 5.12
N LEU A 148 3.34 2.35 4.03
CA LEU A 148 2.94 3.30 2.99
C LEU A 148 2.10 4.46 3.57
N SER A 149 1.09 4.15 4.40
CA SER A 149 0.27 5.17 5.06
C SER A 149 1.09 6.12 5.92
N GLY A 150 2.13 5.62 6.58
CA GLY A 150 3.06 6.46 7.35
C GLY A 150 3.83 7.47 6.49
N THR A 151 4.26 7.07 5.29
CA THR A 151 4.90 7.97 4.31
C THR A 151 3.91 9.02 3.81
N LEU A 152 2.69 8.61 3.42
CA LEU A 152 1.64 9.51 2.95
C LEU A 152 1.22 10.51 4.03
N ALA A 153 1.08 10.07 5.28
CA ALA A 153 0.74 10.95 6.40
C ALA A 153 1.82 12.01 6.67
N LYS A 154 3.10 11.66 6.53
CA LYS A 154 4.19 12.66 6.64
C LYS A 154 4.14 13.69 5.52
N LEU A 155 3.96 13.25 4.27
CA LEU A 155 3.81 14.15 3.13
C LEU A 155 2.62 15.09 3.33
N SER A 156 1.48 14.55 3.75
CA SER A 156 0.26 15.32 4.00
C SER A 156 0.43 16.33 5.12
N MET A 157 1.12 15.96 6.19
CA MET A 157 1.43 16.87 7.29
C MET A 157 2.35 18.02 6.84
N ASP A 158 3.39 17.73 6.08
CA ASP A 158 4.26 18.78 5.52
C ASP A 158 3.48 19.73 4.61
N ILE A 159 2.60 19.20 3.76
CA ILE A 159 1.73 19.99 2.89
C ILE A 159 0.82 20.91 3.73
N CYS A 160 0.18 20.41 4.77
CA CYS A 160 -0.68 21.19 5.67
C CYS A 160 0.13 22.32 6.35
N LEU A 161 1.35 22.01 6.82
CA LEU A 161 2.23 23.01 7.43
C LEU A 161 2.64 24.09 6.43
N TYR A 162 3.10 23.70 5.24
CA TYR A 162 3.60 24.62 4.22
C TYR A 162 2.51 25.46 3.57
N MET A 163 1.27 24.97 3.59
CA MET A 163 0.09 25.75 3.19
C MET A 163 -0.40 26.69 4.30
N GLY A 164 -0.01 26.45 5.54
CA GLY A 164 -0.38 27.26 6.70
C GLY A 164 0.03 28.72 6.52
N GLN A 165 -0.73 29.66 7.07
CA GLN A 165 -0.53 31.10 6.92
C GLN A 165 0.85 31.59 7.41
N ASP A 166 1.43 30.87 8.38
CA ASP A 166 2.74 31.22 8.95
C ASP A 166 3.90 30.88 8.00
N PHE A 167 3.77 29.77 7.23
CA PHE A 167 4.76 29.35 6.23
C PHE A 167 4.44 29.89 4.85
N ASN A 168 3.22 29.66 4.38
CA ASN A 168 2.71 30.11 3.08
C ASN A 168 3.67 29.82 1.91
N PHE A 169 4.29 28.63 1.92
CA PHE A 169 5.24 28.21 0.88
C PHE A 169 4.52 27.62 -0.33
N ILE A 170 3.34 27.02 -0.12
CA ILE A 170 2.53 26.40 -1.16
C ILE A 170 1.08 26.88 -1.04
N GLN A 171 0.38 26.86 -2.17
CA GLN A 171 -1.04 27.19 -2.23
C GLN A 171 -1.77 26.16 -3.09
N PHE A 172 -3.00 25.85 -2.71
CA PHE A 172 -3.89 24.99 -3.47
C PHE A 172 -5.00 25.79 -4.15
N PRO A 173 -5.50 25.30 -5.29
CA PRO A 173 -6.74 25.81 -5.89
C PRO A 173 -7.90 25.76 -4.89
N GLU A 174 -8.86 26.68 -5.04
CA GLU A 174 -10.00 26.76 -4.11
C GLU A 174 -10.81 25.46 -4.06
N GLU A 175 -10.90 24.74 -5.17
CA GLU A 175 -11.60 23.47 -5.31
C GLU A 175 -11.05 22.35 -4.41
N LEU A 176 -9.80 22.47 -3.98
CA LEU A 176 -9.13 21.51 -3.10
C LEU A 176 -9.06 22.00 -1.65
N THR A 177 -9.79 23.07 -1.32
CA THR A 177 -9.84 23.62 0.03
C THR A 177 -11.27 23.76 0.49
N THR A 178 -11.49 23.70 1.79
CA THR A 178 -12.81 24.03 2.37
C THR A 178 -12.76 25.35 3.09
N GLY A 179 -13.85 26.10 2.97
CA GLY A 179 -14.00 27.39 3.63
C GLY A 179 -14.75 27.30 4.95
N SER A 180 -14.89 28.44 5.60
CA SER A 180 -15.73 28.60 6.76
C SER A 180 -16.76 29.70 6.49
N SER A 181 -18.04 29.42 6.75
CA SER A 181 -19.12 30.43 6.57
C SER A 181 -18.95 31.65 7.46
N ILE A 182 -18.31 31.49 8.62
CA ILE A 182 -18.07 32.59 9.57
C ILE A 182 -16.71 33.28 9.32
N MET A 183 -15.79 32.61 8.62
CA MET A 183 -14.45 33.12 8.28
C MET A 183 -14.17 32.89 6.80
N PRO A 184 -14.75 33.72 5.89
CA PRO A 184 -14.67 33.47 4.44
C PRO A 184 -13.24 33.50 3.86
N HIS A 185 -12.29 34.09 4.58
CA HIS A 185 -10.87 34.10 4.20
C HIS A 185 -10.11 32.81 4.54
N LYS A 186 -10.71 31.93 5.35
CA LYS A 186 -10.07 30.70 5.80
C LYS A 186 -10.17 29.62 4.73
N LYS A 187 -9.04 29.01 4.38
CA LYS A 187 -8.93 27.89 3.44
C LYS A 187 -8.26 26.72 4.15
N ASN A 188 -9.02 25.66 4.38
CA ASN A 188 -8.53 24.48 5.07
C ASN A 188 -7.98 23.45 4.06
N PRO A 189 -6.87 22.78 4.34
CA PRO A 189 -6.31 21.73 3.48
C PRO A 189 -6.97 20.37 3.74
N ASP A 190 -8.30 20.31 3.79
CA ASP A 190 -9.07 19.13 4.23
C ASP A 190 -8.69 17.84 3.49
N VAL A 191 -8.33 17.93 2.20
CA VAL A 191 -7.90 16.77 1.42
C VAL A 191 -6.69 16.09 2.06
N PHE A 192 -5.75 16.87 2.57
CA PHE A 192 -4.52 16.37 3.20
C PHE A 192 -4.66 16.12 4.70
N GLU A 193 -5.58 16.81 5.37
CA GLU A 193 -5.87 16.56 6.79
C GLU A 193 -6.53 15.18 7.01
N LEU A 194 -7.20 14.62 5.98
CA LEU A 194 -7.92 13.34 6.04
C LEU A 194 -7.08 12.14 5.61
N ILE A 195 -5.86 12.35 5.10
CA ILE A 195 -4.91 11.28 4.75
C ILE A 195 -4.10 10.87 5.96
#